data_0ca151f23e8f6b9dd78fa032493be6a3
#
_entry.id   0ca151f23e8f6b9dd78fa032493be6a3
#
_cell.length_a   1.000
_cell.length_b   1.000
_cell.length_c   1.000
_cell.angle_alpha   90.00
_cell.angle_beta   90.00
_cell.angle_gamma   90.00
#
_symmetry.space_group_name_H-M   'P 1'
#
loop_
_entity.id
_entity.type
_entity.pdbx_description
1 polymer ?
#
loop_
_entity_poly.entity_id
_entity_poly.type
_entity_poly.pdbx_seq_one_letter_code
_entity_poly.pdbx_strand_id
1 'polypeptide(L)'
;TLIDLLPDDTIFDPWRDLRVEHLLLKGEFESDNFACKIVNDISVENEDEFWKKAQIFCQIILGNEDDAIFDAELLRASGSKDNNFFNLLYSLIGQKEDFIIEEDKLELLHIIMMDQIRNIIPSEFIFKTPQYNYPVLLNIENIQAEAKSLLIDNLIENQIISKTETQFYYDLIGDNSLNINEGFQNIGNNLGPQLRADFWKTVNNY
;
A
#
# COMPACT_ATOMS: atom_id res chain seq x y z
N THR A 1 11.49 1.33 10.48
CA THR A 1 10.34 1.52 11.40
C THR A 1 10.52 0.69 12.66
N LEU A 2 9.71 0.94 13.72
CA LEU A 2 9.68 0.08 14.92
C LEU A 2 9.33 -1.37 14.57
N ILE A 3 8.55 -1.58 13.52
CA ILE A 3 8.17 -2.91 13.02
C ILE A 3 9.38 -3.69 12.49
N ASP A 4 10.33 -3.02 11.85
CA ASP A 4 11.57 -3.65 11.35
C ASP A 4 12.50 -4.12 12.48
N LEU A 5 12.28 -3.66 13.72
CA LEU A 5 13.05 -4.03 14.91
C LEU A 5 12.39 -5.14 15.73
N LEU A 6 11.20 -5.61 15.33
CA LEU A 6 10.53 -6.72 16.03
C LEU A 6 11.31 -8.01 15.79
N PRO A 7 11.53 -8.82 16.84
CA PRO A 7 12.21 -10.10 16.69
C PRO A 7 11.41 -11.05 15.81
N ASP A 8 12.13 -11.89 15.06
CA ASP A 8 11.55 -12.92 14.18
C ASP A 8 10.84 -14.06 14.95
N ASP A 9 10.78 -13.93 16.27
CA ASP A 9 10.28 -14.97 17.15
C ASP A 9 8.74 -15.06 17.06
N THR A 10 8.27 -16.25 16.72
CA THR A 10 6.85 -16.61 16.54
C THR A 10 5.98 -16.49 17.81
N ILE A 11 6.56 -16.06 18.93
CA ILE A 11 5.90 -15.98 20.24
C ILE A 11 4.83 -14.88 20.32
N PHE A 12 4.87 -13.90 19.36
CA PHE A 12 3.96 -12.77 19.37
C PHE A 12 3.11 -12.73 18.10
N ASP A 13 2.10 -13.59 18.01
CA ASP A 13 1.19 -13.66 16.86
C ASP A 13 0.64 -12.31 16.37
N PRO A 14 0.20 -11.37 17.23
CA PRO A 14 -0.29 -10.08 16.77
C PRO A 14 0.77 -9.22 16.06
N TRP A 15 2.03 -9.36 16.44
CA TRP A 15 3.13 -8.63 15.82
C TRP A 15 3.58 -9.25 14.50
N ARG A 16 3.43 -10.55 14.38
CA ARG A 16 3.71 -11.27 13.14
C ARG A 16 2.80 -10.82 12.01
N ASP A 17 1.49 -10.74 12.26
CA ASP A 17 0.50 -10.30 11.30
C ASP A 17 0.78 -8.87 10.83
N LEU A 18 1.02 -7.96 11.77
CA LEU A 18 1.38 -6.57 11.49
C LEU A 18 2.67 -6.46 10.66
N ARG A 19 3.66 -7.29 10.96
CA ARG A 19 4.92 -7.32 10.21
C ARG A 19 4.71 -7.79 8.78
N VAL A 20 3.91 -8.83 8.57
CA VAL A 20 3.60 -9.33 7.22
C VAL A 20 2.87 -8.28 6.40
N GLU A 21 1.84 -7.64 6.94
CA GLU A 21 1.15 -6.54 6.27
C GLU A 21 2.12 -5.43 5.85
N HIS A 22 3.04 -5.06 6.74
CA HIS A 22 4.05 -4.04 6.49
C HIS A 22 5.03 -4.44 5.39
N LEU A 23 5.52 -5.68 5.40
CA LEU A 23 6.42 -6.21 4.38
C LEU A 23 5.74 -6.34 3.01
N LEU A 24 4.48 -6.78 3.00
CA LEU A 24 3.68 -6.84 1.78
C LEU A 24 3.49 -5.45 1.17
N LEU A 25 3.18 -4.43 1.99
CA LEU A 25 3.05 -3.04 1.54
C LEU A 25 4.36 -2.46 1.00
N LYS A 26 5.51 -2.89 1.54
CA LYS A 26 6.83 -2.48 1.05
C LYS A 26 7.22 -3.14 -0.28
N GLY A 27 6.47 -4.14 -0.74
CA GLY A 27 6.85 -4.93 -1.90
C GLY A 27 8.04 -5.87 -1.63
N GLU A 28 8.33 -6.16 -0.37
CA GLU A 28 9.42 -7.06 0.02
C GLU A 28 8.92 -8.51 0.00
N PHE A 29 8.83 -9.11 -1.21
CA PHE A 29 8.22 -10.43 -1.41
C PHE A 29 9.20 -11.59 -1.40
N GLU A 30 10.44 -11.39 -1.88
CA GLU A 30 11.34 -12.46 -2.34
C GLU A 30 12.64 -12.63 -1.54
N SER A 31 12.68 -12.94 -0.28
CA SER A 31 13.89 -13.49 0.35
C SER A 31 13.62 -14.15 1.70
N ASP A 32 14.67 -14.67 2.33
CA ASP A 32 14.55 -15.57 3.50
C ASP A 32 13.78 -15.02 4.72
N ASN A 33 13.56 -13.70 4.78
CA ASN A 33 12.82 -13.03 5.88
C ASN A 33 11.65 -12.19 5.38
N PHE A 34 11.13 -12.44 4.16
CA PHE A 34 10.12 -11.62 3.54
C PHE A 34 8.69 -12.17 3.66
N ALA A 35 7.73 -11.28 3.30
CA ALA A 35 6.33 -11.49 3.51
C ALA A 35 5.84 -12.87 3.05
N CYS A 36 6.20 -13.31 1.83
CA CYS A 36 5.65 -14.53 1.27
C CYS A 36 6.11 -15.81 1.98
N LYS A 37 7.32 -15.84 2.55
CA LYS A 37 7.74 -16.96 3.37
C LYS A 37 6.94 -17.05 4.66
N ILE A 38 6.77 -15.91 5.34
CA ILE A 38 6.00 -15.86 6.59
C ILE A 38 4.53 -16.18 6.31
N VAL A 39 3.95 -15.67 5.21
CA VAL A 39 2.59 -16.00 4.77
C VAL A 39 2.43 -17.51 4.59
N ASN A 40 3.36 -18.17 3.90
CA ASN A 40 3.30 -19.63 3.70
C ASN A 40 3.34 -20.39 5.01
N ASP A 41 4.19 -19.99 5.96
CA ASP A 41 4.28 -20.63 7.27
C ASP A 41 2.98 -20.45 8.07
N ILE A 42 2.37 -19.27 8.03
CA ILE A 42 1.11 -18.97 8.73
C ILE A 42 -0.08 -19.69 8.10
N SER A 43 -0.17 -19.68 6.77
CA SER A 43 -1.35 -20.19 6.05
C SER A 43 -1.59 -21.69 6.25
N VAL A 44 -0.56 -22.43 6.60
CA VAL A 44 -0.67 -23.88 6.93
C VAL A 44 -1.50 -24.12 8.20
N GLU A 45 -1.42 -23.21 9.17
CA GLU A 45 -2.04 -23.36 10.49
C GLU A 45 -3.29 -22.45 10.67
N ASN A 46 -3.47 -21.47 9.79
CA ASN A 46 -4.51 -20.45 9.94
C ASN A 46 -5.56 -20.56 8.83
N GLU A 47 -6.83 -20.75 9.24
CA GLU A 47 -7.96 -20.85 8.32
C GLU A 47 -8.56 -19.49 7.94
N ASP A 48 -8.03 -18.37 8.45
CA ASP A 48 -8.52 -17.03 8.11
C ASP A 48 -8.39 -16.76 6.60
N GLU A 49 -9.44 -16.18 6.04
CA GLU A 49 -9.55 -15.90 4.61
C GLU A 49 -8.44 -14.95 4.13
N PHE A 50 -8.00 -14.01 4.98
CA PHE A 50 -6.91 -13.10 4.66
C PHE A 50 -5.62 -13.86 4.33
N TRP A 51 -5.24 -14.84 5.17
CA TRP A 51 -4.00 -15.61 4.96
C TRP A 51 -4.05 -16.50 3.73
N LYS A 52 -5.22 -17.08 3.42
CA LYS A 52 -5.43 -17.84 2.18
C LYS A 52 -5.28 -16.95 0.94
N LYS A 53 -5.87 -15.76 0.96
CA LYS A 53 -5.71 -14.76 -0.11
C LYS A 53 -4.26 -14.28 -0.25
N ALA A 54 -3.59 -13.99 0.87
CA ALA A 54 -2.18 -13.58 0.86
C ALA A 54 -1.27 -14.68 0.32
N GLN A 55 -1.54 -15.95 0.62
CA GLN A 55 -0.81 -17.10 0.08
C GLN A 55 -0.98 -17.20 -1.44
N ILE A 56 -2.21 -17.10 -1.93
CA ILE A 56 -2.51 -17.13 -3.38
C ILE A 56 -1.80 -15.97 -4.09
N PHE A 57 -1.82 -14.77 -3.51
CA PHE A 57 -1.07 -13.63 -4.04
C PHE A 57 0.44 -13.92 -4.10
N CYS A 58 1.01 -14.46 -3.02
CA CYS A 58 2.41 -14.84 -2.97
C CYS A 58 2.79 -15.91 -4.01
N GLN A 59 1.92 -16.88 -4.27
CA GLN A 59 2.15 -17.87 -5.33
C GLN A 59 2.31 -17.19 -6.70
N ILE A 60 1.47 -16.19 -7.02
CA ILE A 60 1.61 -15.43 -8.27
C ILE A 60 2.92 -14.68 -8.33
N ILE A 61 3.26 -13.93 -7.28
CA ILE A 61 4.51 -13.14 -7.23
C ILE A 61 5.73 -14.03 -7.40
N LEU A 62 5.69 -15.25 -6.87
CA LEU A 62 6.77 -16.25 -6.99
C LEU A 62 6.73 -17.06 -8.29
N GLY A 63 5.79 -16.75 -9.21
CA GLY A 63 5.67 -17.40 -10.52
C GLY A 63 4.96 -18.76 -10.52
N ASN A 64 4.24 -19.10 -9.45
CA ASN A 64 3.48 -20.36 -9.30
C ASN A 64 2.00 -20.12 -9.69
N GLU A 65 1.75 -19.64 -10.91
CA GLU A 65 0.42 -19.22 -11.36
C GLU A 65 -0.62 -20.35 -11.34
N ASP A 66 -0.24 -21.56 -11.75
CA ASP A 66 -1.16 -22.72 -11.79
C ASP A 66 -1.67 -23.08 -10.39
N ASP A 67 -0.79 -23.07 -9.38
CA ASP A 67 -1.15 -23.34 -7.99
C ASP A 67 -2.04 -22.21 -7.45
N ALA A 68 -1.72 -20.95 -7.78
CA ALA A 68 -2.51 -19.79 -7.37
C ALA A 68 -3.95 -19.85 -7.95
N ILE A 69 -4.11 -20.22 -9.21
CA ILE A 69 -5.43 -20.37 -9.84
C ILE A 69 -6.21 -21.49 -9.16
N PHE A 70 -5.57 -22.62 -8.91
CA PHE A 70 -6.22 -23.76 -8.25
C PHE A 70 -6.70 -23.40 -6.83
N ASP A 71 -5.84 -22.79 -6.03
CA ASP A 71 -6.18 -22.38 -4.66
C ASP A 71 -7.25 -21.27 -4.64
N ALA A 72 -7.23 -20.36 -5.62
CA ALA A 72 -8.27 -19.35 -5.78
C ALA A 72 -9.64 -19.96 -6.08
N GLU A 73 -9.71 -20.96 -6.95
CA GLU A 73 -10.95 -21.67 -7.22
C GLU A 73 -11.45 -22.48 -6.02
N LEU A 74 -10.55 -23.06 -5.22
CA LEU A 74 -10.90 -23.69 -3.94
C LEU A 74 -11.46 -22.66 -2.95
N LEU A 75 -10.84 -21.49 -2.84
CA LEU A 75 -11.29 -20.40 -1.97
C LEU A 75 -12.67 -19.92 -2.39
N ARG A 76 -12.93 -19.77 -3.70
CA ARG A 76 -14.24 -19.42 -4.23
C ARG A 76 -15.29 -20.51 -3.95
N ALA A 77 -14.92 -21.77 -4.14
CA ALA A 77 -15.80 -22.90 -3.87
C ALA A 77 -16.13 -23.05 -2.37
N SER A 78 -15.23 -22.65 -1.48
CA SER A 78 -15.47 -22.59 -0.03
C SER A 78 -16.42 -21.48 0.41
N GLY A 79 -16.81 -20.58 -0.50
CA GLY A 79 -17.82 -19.55 -0.27
C GLY A 79 -17.30 -18.12 -0.16
N SER A 80 -16.04 -17.88 -0.45
CA SER A 80 -15.50 -16.50 -0.53
C SER A 80 -16.26 -15.70 -1.59
N LYS A 81 -16.66 -14.48 -1.22
CA LYS A 81 -17.42 -13.54 -2.07
C LYS A 81 -16.62 -12.27 -2.39
N ASP A 82 -15.33 -12.31 -2.18
CA ASP A 82 -14.45 -11.16 -2.43
C ASP A 82 -14.16 -10.99 -3.93
N ASN A 83 -15.10 -10.33 -4.62
CA ASN A 83 -14.96 -10.07 -6.05
C ASN A 83 -13.72 -9.19 -6.37
N ASN A 84 -13.34 -8.28 -5.49
CA ASN A 84 -12.15 -7.44 -5.68
C ASN A 84 -10.90 -8.30 -5.76
N PHE A 85 -10.73 -9.22 -4.81
CA PHE A 85 -9.60 -10.13 -4.80
C PHE A 85 -9.51 -10.94 -6.10
N PHE A 86 -10.58 -11.61 -6.50
CA PHE A 86 -10.57 -12.44 -7.71
C PHE A 86 -10.35 -11.60 -8.99
N ASN A 87 -10.93 -10.42 -9.08
CA ASN A 87 -10.72 -9.53 -10.23
C ASN A 87 -9.26 -9.10 -10.34
N LEU A 88 -8.65 -8.68 -9.23
CA LEU A 88 -7.25 -8.28 -9.16
C LEU A 88 -6.30 -9.46 -9.44
N LEU A 89 -6.64 -10.65 -8.92
CA LEU A 89 -5.89 -11.87 -9.17
C LEU A 89 -5.81 -12.17 -10.68
N TYR A 90 -6.96 -12.22 -11.38
CA TYR A 90 -6.98 -12.47 -12.81
C TYR A 90 -6.34 -11.38 -13.64
N SER A 91 -6.30 -10.13 -13.13
CA SER A 91 -5.57 -9.05 -13.76
C SER A 91 -4.05 -9.22 -13.60
N LEU A 92 -3.58 -9.65 -12.44
CA LEU A 92 -2.16 -9.93 -12.19
C LEU A 92 -1.58 -10.98 -13.12
N ILE A 93 -2.35 -12.02 -13.43
CA ILE A 93 -1.93 -13.09 -14.37
C ILE A 93 -2.28 -12.78 -15.84
N GLY A 94 -2.71 -11.55 -16.14
CA GLY A 94 -2.98 -11.10 -17.51
C GLY A 94 -4.23 -11.71 -18.16
N GLN A 95 -5.12 -12.32 -17.39
CA GLN A 95 -6.35 -12.94 -17.90
C GLN A 95 -7.53 -11.97 -17.97
N LYS A 96 -7.43 -10.80 -17.35
CA LYS A 96 -8.49 -9.81 -17.30
C LYS A 96 -7.90 -8.39 -17.33
N GLU A 97 -8.31 -7.61 -18.33
CA GLU A 97 -7.86 -6.21 -18.48
C GLU A 97 -8.85 -5.22 -17.86
N ASP A 98 -10.16 -5.47 -18.02
CA ASP A 98 -11.22 -4.59 -17.52
C ASP A 98 -11.96 -5.22 -16.34
N PHE A 99 -11.96 -4.54 -15.20
CA PHE A 99 -12.72 -4.94 -14.02
C PHE A 99 -13.18 -3.72 -13.21
N ILE A 100 -14.25 -3.92 -12.44
CA ILE A 100 -14.78 -2.89 -11.55
C ILE A 100 -14.33 -3.24 -10.12
N ILE A 101 -13.76 -2.27 -9.43
CA ILE A 101 -13.43 -2.36 -8.00
C ILE A 101 -14.63 -1.86 -7.20
N GLU A 102 -15.06 -2.66 -6.22
CA GLU A 102 -16.02 -2.28 -5.20
C GLU A 102 -15.27 -1.50 -4.09
N GLU A 103 -15.20 -0.16 -4.20
CA GLU A 103 -14.33 0.69 -3.36
C GLU A 103 -14.67 0.61 -1.87
N ASP A 104 -15.94 0.38 -1.51
CA ASP A 104 -16.40 0.24 -0.13
C ASP A 104 -15.94 -1.07 0.54
N LYS A 105 -15.45 -2.02 -0.25
CA LYS A 105 -14.99 -3.35 0.19
C LYS A 105 -13.50 -3.57 -0.01
N LEU A 106 -12.73 -2.51 -0.23
CA LEU A 106 -11.28 -2.64 -0.37
C LEU A 106 -10.64 -2.97 0.98
N GLU A 107 -9.72 -3.94 0.96
CA GLU A 107 -8.85 -4.36 2.05
C GLU A 107 -7.39 -4.05 1.72
N LEU A 108 -6.50 -4.18 2.69
CA LEU A 108 -5.07 -3.89 2.52
C LEU A 108 -4.44 -4.69 1.38
N LEU A 109 -4.76 -5.98 1.30
CA LEU A 109 -4.24 -6.86 0.24
C LEU A 109 -4.64 -6.37 -1.16
N HIS A 110 -5.85 -5.80 -1.30
CA HIS A 110 -6.29 -5.23 -2.58
C HIS A 110 -5.42 -4.03 -3.00
N ILE A 111 -5.00 -3.17 -2.07
CA ILE A 111 -4.07 -2.07 -2.37
C ILE A 111 -2.75 -2.61 -2.91
N ILE A 112 -2.21 -3.62 -2.24
CA ILE A 112 -0.96 -4.25 -2.63
C ILE A 112 -1.07 -4.83 -4.05
N MET A 113 -2.16 -5.54 -4.33
CA MET A 113 -2.42 -6.10 -5.65
C MET A 113 -2.61 -5.01 -6.72
N MET A 114 -3.33 -3.93 -6.39
CA MET A 114 -3.52 -2.78 -7.28
C MET A 114 -2.20 -2.10 -7.61
N ASP A 115 -1.29 -1.98 -6.65
CA ASP A 115 0.05 -1.43 -6.88
C ASP A 115 0.84 -2.30 -7.87
N GLN A 116 0.79 -3.62 -7.73
CA GLN A 116 1.48 -4.55 -8.63
C GLN A 116 0.99 -4.48 -10.08
N ILE A 117 -0.30 -4.25 -10.31
CA ILE A 117 -0.86 -4.04 -11.65
C ILE A 117 -0.82 -2.58 -12.11
N ARG A 118 -0.19 -1.69 -11.32
CA ARG A 118 -0.09 -0.24 -11.57
C ARG A 118 -1.45 0.44 -11.74
N ASN A 119 -2.46 0.00 -11.03
CA ASN A 119 -3.77 0.64 -11.02
C ASN A 119 -3.79 1.78 -9.99
N ILE A 120 -4.56 2.83 -10.26
CA ILE A 120 -4.73 3.97 -9.35
C ILE A 120 -5.47 3.51 -8.11
N ILE A 121 -4.89 3.82 -6.94
CA ILE A 121 -5.47 3.51 -5.64
C ILE A 121 -6.39 4.65 -5.22
N PRO A 122 -7.68 4.40 -4.95
CA PRO A 122 -8.63 5.43 -4.54
C PRO A 122 -8.24 6.10 -3.22
N SER A 123 -8.28 7.44 -3.17
CA SER A 123 -7.86 8.21 -1.98
C SER A 123 -8.71 7.90 -0.75
N GLU A 124 -10.03 7.68 -0.93
CA GLU A 124 -10.93 7.37 0.17
C GLU A 124 -10.56 6.10 0.91
N PHE A 125 -10.00 5.13 0.19
CA PHE A 125 -9.56 3.90 0.81
C PHE A 125 -8.26 4.07 1.62
N ILE A 126 -7.35 4.90 1.15
CA ILE A 126 -6.07 5.15 1.83
C ILE A 126 -6.31 5.62 3.27
N PHE A 127 -7.33 6.48 3.49
CA PHE A 127 -7.68 6.98 4.81
C PHE A 127 -8.42 5.99 5.70
N LYS A 128 -8.88 4.85 5.17
CA LYS A 128 -9.44 3.74 5.97
C LYS A 128 -8.35 2.82 6.51
N THR A 129 -7.15 2.90 5.96
CA THR A 129 -5.99 2.11 6.39
C THR A 129 -5.48 2.61 7.75
N PRO A 130 -5.03 1.73 8.65
CA PRO A 130 -4.46 2.14 9.93
C PRO A 130 -3.28 3.11 9.76
N GLN A 131 -3.21 4.14 10.62
CA GLN A 131 -2.25 5.24 10.50
C GLN A 131 -0.79 4.78 10.55
N TYR A 132 -0.48 3.69 11.21
CA TYR A 132 0.89 3.14 11.26
C TYR A 132 1.40 2.69 9.89
N ASN A 133 0.51 2.45 8.92
CA ASN A 133 0.87 2.10 7.54
C ASN A 133 1.11 3.35 6.65
N TYR A 134 0.71 4.55 7.07
CA TYR A 134 0.82 5.77 6.25
C TYR A 134 2.24 6.05 5.74
N PRO A 135 3.33 5.90 6.55
CA PRO A 135 4.69 6.10 6.04
C PRO A 135 5.06 5.16 4.90
N VAL A 136 4.52 3.95 4.87
CA VAL A 136 4.75 2.98 3.79
C VAL A 136 3.93 3.34 2.56
N LEU A 137 2.66 3.73 2.75
CA LEU A 137 1.78 4.14 1.66
C LEU A 137 2.35 5.33 0.86
N LEU A 138 3.13 6.21 1.48
CA LEU A 138 3.79 7.32 0.79
C LEU A 138 4.78 6.86 -0.28
N ASN A 139 5.35 5.65 -0.16
CA ASN A 139 6.29 5.09 -1.13
C ASN A 139 5.58 4.35 -2.29
N ILE A 140 4.30 4.08 -2.20
CA ILE A 140 3.54 3.42 -3.26
C ILE A 140 3.37 4.39 -4.44
N GLU A 141 3.84 3.99 -5.63
CA GLU A 141 3.87 4.88 -6.80
C GLU A 141 2.45 5.25 -7.30
N ASN A 142 1.53 4.30 -7.26
CA ASN A 142 0.19 4.44 -7.83
C ASN A 142 -0.81 5.17 -6.92
N ILE A 143 -0.36 5.72 -5.80
CA ILE A 143 -1.12 6.66 -4.99
C ILE A 143 -0.91 8.08 -5.55
N GLN A 144 -2.01 8.74 -5.84
CA GLN A 144 -1.98 10.12 -6.36
C GLN A 144 -1.29 11.08 -5.39
N ALA A 145 -0.54 12.03 -5.92
CA ALA A 145 0.23 13.00 -5.13
C ALA A 145 -0.66 13.83 -4.18
N GLU A 146 -1.89 14.14 -4.56
CA GLU A 146 -2.85 14.81 -3.67
C GLU A 146 -3.19 13.96 -2.44
N ALA A 147 -3.41 12.66 -2.62
CA ALA A 147 -3.68 11.75 -1.52
C ALA A 147 -2.43 11.59 -0.63
N LYS A 148 -1.23 11.51 -1.21
CA LYS A 148 0.03 11.50 -0.45
C LYS A 148 0.21 12.77 0.38
N SER A 149 -0.11 13.94 -0.17
CA SER A 149 -0.04 15.20 0.58
C SER A 149 -0.99 15.20 1.79
N LEU A 150 -2.21 14.68 1.63
CA LEU A 150 -3.15 14.53 2.74
C LEU A 150 -2.68 13.53 3.80
N LEU A 151 -1.99 12.44 3.38
CA LEU A 151 -1.35 11.51 4.33
C LEU A 151 -0.27 12.22 5.15
N ILE A 152 0.58 13.03 4.52
CA ILE A 152 1.62 13.81 5.21
C ILE A 152 0.98 14.77 6.21
N ASP A 153 -0.05 15.52 5.80
CA ASP A 153 -0.78 16.42 6.70
C ASP A 153 -1.30 15.66 7.93
N ASN A 154 -1.89 14.49 7.72
CA ASN A 154 -2.41 13.66 8.82
C ASN A 154 -1.30 13.16 9.75
N LEU A 155 -0.16 12.76 9.20
CA LEU A 155 1.02 12.33 9.98
C LEU A 155 1.60 13.48 10.84
N ILE A 156 1.57 14.71 10.31
CA ILE A 156 2.00 15.91 11.04
C ILE A 156 1.01 16.24 12.16
N GLU A 157 -0.29 16.28 11.86
CA GLU A 157 -1.34 16.61 12.83
C GLU A 157 -1.34 15.64 14.01
N ASN A 158 -1.10 14.36 13.75
CA ASN A 158 -1.02 13.32 14.77
C ASN A 158 0.37 13.18 15.40
N GLN A 159 1.33 14.06 15.06
CA GLN A 159 2.70 14.07 15.58
C GLN A 159 3.47 12.76 15.39
N ILE A 160 3.13 12.01 14.32
CA ILE A 160 3.79 10.75 13.96
C ILE A 160 5.13 11.02 13.30
N ILE A 161 5.23 12.10 12.52
CA ILE A 161 6.47 12.55 11.88
C ILE A 161 6.89 13.94 12.40
N SER A 162 8.19 14.16 12.43
CA SER A 162 8.77 15.45 12.80
C SER A 162 8.73 16.44 11.63
N LYS A 163 8.94 17.72 11.91
CA LYS A 163 9.06 18.75 10.86
C LYS A 163 10.18 18.47 9.86
N THR A 164 11.25 17.82 10.30
CA THR A 164 12.39 17.48 9.42
C THR A 164 12.01 16.33 8.46
N GLU A 165 11.29 15.33 8.97
CA GLU A 165 10.79 14.24 8.14
C GLU A 165 9.72 14.72 7.17
N THR A 166 8.90 15.68 7.55
CA THR A 166 7.91 16.33 6.69
C THR A 166 8.53 16.83 5.39
N GLN A 167 9.69 17.49 5.48
CA GLN A 167 10.41 17.98 4.31
C GLN A 167 10.75 16.84 3.34
N PHE A 168 11.32 15.76 3.87
CA PHE A 168 11.66 14.59 3.08
C PHE A 168 10.45 14.03 2.31
N TYR A 169 9.29 13.92 2.96
CA TYR A 169 8.09 13.41 2.31
C TYR A 169 7.52 14.37 1.25
N TYR A 170 7.57 15.68 1.49
CA TYR A 170 7.17 16.64 0.44
C TYR A 170 8.11 16.64 -0.76
N ASP A 171 9.40 16.40 -0.55
CA ASP A 171 10.36 16.24 -1.64
C ASP A 171 10.08 15.01 -2.52
N LEU A 172 9.51 13.94 -1.94
CA LEU A 172 9.12 12.74 -2.68
C LEU A 172 7.94 12.95 -3.62
N ILE A 173 6.99 13.82 -3.25
CA ILE A 173 5.71 13.97 -3.96
C ILE A 173 5.59 15.27 -4.76
N GLY A 174 6.45 16.25 -4.49
CA GLY A 174 6.42 17.54 -5.17
C GLY A 174 6.95 17.48 -6.62
N ASP A 175 6.37 18.28 -7.50
CA ASP A 175 6.86 18.46 -8.87
C ASP A 175 7.93 19.57 -8.91
N ASN A 176 9.06 19.32 -9.56
CA ASN A 176 10.14 20.30 -9.76
C ASN A 176 9.79 21.37 -10.82
N SER A 177 8.68 21.24 -11.50
CA SER A 177 8.30 22.12 -12.61
C SER A 177 7.68 23.45 -12.17
N LEU A 178 7.30 23.58 -10.88
CA LEU A 178 6.64 24.80 -10.40
C LEU A 178 7.62 25.97 -10.36
N ASN A 179 7.26 27.03 -11.06
CA ASN A 179 7.97 28.30 -10.99
C ASN A 179 7.66 28.97 -9.63
N ILE A 180 8.70 29.45 -8.91
CA ILE A 180 8.57 30.16 -7.64
C ILE A 180 7.51 31.27 -7.67
N ASN A 181 7.44 32.02 -8.76
CA ASN A 181 6.47 33.11 -8.91
C ASN A 181 5.02 32.59 -8.92
N GLU A 182 4.76 31.42 -9.50
CA GLU A 182 3.44 30.77 -9.48
C GLU A 182 3.12 30.24 -8.08
N GLY A 183 4.10 29.67 -7.39
CA GLY A 183 3.97 29.23 -5.99
C GLY A 183 3.59 30.39 -5.07
N PHE A 184 4.24 31.54 -5.18
CA PHE A 184 3.95 32.72 -4.36
C PHE A 184 2.59 33.36 -4.70
N GLN A 185 2.17 33.39 -5.96
CA GLN A 185 0.85 33.90 -6.35
C GLN A 185 -0.30 33.07 -5.81
N ASN A 186 -0.07 31.77 -5.60
CA ASN A 186 -1.07 30.82 -5.10
C ASN A 186 -1.17 30.76 -3.56
N ILE A 187 -0.21 31.35 -2.80
CA ILE A 187 -0.20 31.33 -1.33
C ILE A 187 -1.45 31.98 -0.71
N GLY A 188 -2.09 32.91 -1.39
CA GLY A 188 -3.31 33.57 -0.91
C GLY A 188 -4.60 32.81 -1.23
N ASN A 189 -4.55 31.80 -2.08
CA ASN A 189 -5.69 30.99 -2.48
C ASN A 189 -5.51 29.62 -1.84
N ASN A 190 -6.56 29.06 -1.23
CA ASN A 190 -6.52 27.71 -0.62
C ASN A 190 -5.72 26.71 -1.47
N LEU A 191 -4.43 26.60 -1.17
CA LEU A 191 -3.51 25.69 -1.85
C LEU A 191 -3.97 24.26 -1.59
N GLY A 192 -4.33 23.55 -2.65
CA GLY A 192 -4.58 22.11 -2.56
C GLY A 192 -3.32 21.38 -2.06
N PRO A 193 -3.45 20.15 -1.56
CA PRO A 193 -2.30 19.39 -0.98
C PRO A 193 -1.11 19.31 -1.93
N GLN A 194 -1.34 19.05 -3.22
CA GLN A 194 -0.28 18.99 -4.23
C GLN A 194 0.46 20.31 -4.38
N LEU A 195 -0.25 21.43 -4.51
CA LEU A 195 0.37 22.76 -4.64
C LEU A 195 1.19 23.12 -3.40
N ARG A 196 0.80 22.67 -2.20
CA ARG A 196 1.60 22.85 -0.98
C ARG A 196 2.91 22.09 -1.06
N ALA A 197 2.89 20.83 -1.51
CA ALA A 197 4.09 20.02 -1.68
C ALA A 197 5.04 20.65 -2.71
N ASP A 198 4.53 21.05 -3.86
CA ASP A 198 5.29 21.68 -4.93
C ASP A 198 5.89 23.02 -4.49
N PHE A 199 5.14 23.82 -3.73
CA PHE A 199 5.62 25.06 -3.12
C PHE A 199 6.81 24.79 -2.16
N TRP A 200 6.67 23.86 -1.22
CA TRP A 200 7.72 23.53 -0.28
C TRP A 200 8.97 23.03 -0.98
N LYS A 201 8.82 22.17 -1.98
CA LYS A 201 9.94 21.68 -2.78
C LYS A 201 10.64 22.81 -3.53
N THR A 202 9.88 23.75 -4.08
CA THR A 202 10.41 24.93 -4.80
C THR A 202 11.19 25.84 -3.87
N VAL A 203 10.65 26.12 -2.67
CA VAL A 203 11.30 27.03 -1.69
C VAL A 203 12.61 26.44 -1.15
N ASN A 204 12.70 25.13 -0.97
CA ASN A 204 13.90 24.50 -0.41
C ASN A 204 15.00 24.24 -1.43
N ASN A 205 14.70 24.29 -2.73
CA ASN A 205 15.70 24.20 -3.79
C ASN A 205 16.35 25.56 -4.13
N TYR A 206 16.02 26.62 -3.36
CA TYR A 206 16.55 27.98 -3.46
C TYR A 206 17.44 28.32 -2.25
#